data_901f9434731780a5a0e96b2fe7960d2b
#
_entry.id   901f9434731780a5a0e96b2fe7960d2b
#
_cell.length_a   1.000
_cell.length_b   1.000
_cell.length_c   1.000
_cell.angle_alpha   90.00
_cell.angle_beta   90.00
_cell.angle_gamma   90.00
#
_symmetry.space_group_name_H-M   'P 1'
#
loop_
_entity.id
_entity.type
_entity.pdbx_description
1 polymer ?
#
loop_
_entity_poly.entity_id
_entity_poly.type
_entity_poly.pdbx_seq_one_letter_code
_entity_poly.pdbx_strand_id
1 'polypeptide(L)' 'MRPTHIENYLVTVRTGQWFGWSDSSNKIYANLIVHDGGSKPTEKECTDGLAALQAAWDLENDSYK' A
#
# COMPACT_ATOMS: atom_id res chain seq x y z
N MET A 1 -10.18 1.23 -9.63
CA MET A 1 -10.40 2.18 -8.52
C MET A 1 -9.07 2.79 -8.08
N ARG A 2 -9.06 4.07 -7.81
CA ARG A 2 -7.83 4.74 -7.41
C ARG A 2 -7.33 4.19 -6.07
N PRO A 3 -6.05 3.79 -5.95
CA PRO A 3 -5.53 3.30 -4.67
C PRO A 3 -5.58 4.40 -3.62
N THR A 4 -6.06 4.07 -2.42
CA THR A 4 -6.21 5.04 -1.33
C THR A 4 -5.55 4.61 -0.03
N HIS A 5 -5.14 3.34 0.06
CA HIS A 5 -4.54 2.77 1.26
C HIS A 5 -3.17 2.18 0.94
N ILE A 6 -2.26 2.20 1.91
CA ILE A 6 -0.94 1.59 1.73
C ILE A 6 -1.03 0.09 1.46
N GLU A 7 -2.14 -0.55 1.81
CA GLU A 7 -2.39 -1.94 1.46
C GLU A 7 -2.24 -2.17 -0.04
N ASN A 8 -2.71 -1.23 -0.86
CA ASN A 8 -2.61 -1.33 -2.32
C ASN A 8 -1.17 -1.39 -2.80
N TYR A 9 -0.27 -0.69 -2.11
CA TYR A 9 1.16 -0.77 -2.39
C TYR A 9 1.77 -2.07 -1.86
N LEU A 10 1.42 -2.44 -0.63
CA LEU A 10 2.02 -3.60 0.04
C LEU A 10 1.81 -4.90 -0.73
N VAL A 11 0.66 -5.07 -1.36
CA VAL A 11 0.38 -6.27 -2.15
C VAL A 11 1.27 -6.36 -3.40
N THR A 12 1.90 -5.27 -3.82
CA THR A 12 2.82 -5.26 -4.96
C THR A 12 4.26 -5.58 -4.56
N VAL A 13 4.59 -5.47 -3.27
CA VAL A 13 5.95 -5.71 -2.76
C VAL A 13 6.28 -7.19 -2.78
N ARG A 14 5.38 -8.00 -2.25
CA ARG A 14 5.51 -9.45 -2.21
C ARG A 14 4.14 -10.08 -2.37
N THR A 15 4.09 -11.30 -2.91
CA THR A 15 2.85 -12.05 -3.03
C THR A 15 2.55 -12.79 -1.73
N GLY A 16 1.28 -13.17 -1.54
CA GLY A 16 0.84 -13.93 -0.37
C GLY A 16 0.43 -13.06 0.79
N GLN A 17 0.15 -13.69 1.91
CA GLN A 17 -0.33 -13.02 3.12
C GLN A 17 0.82 -12.76 4.08
N TRP A 18 1.70 -11.85 3.69
CA TRP A 18 2.88 -11.55 4.49
C TRP A 18 2.67 -10.42 5.50
N PHE A 19 1.55 -9.73 5.41
CA PHE A 19 1.23 -8.63 6.32
C PHE A 19 -0.23 -8.68 6.74
N GLY A 20 -0.54 -7.95 7.81
CA GLY A 20 -1.89 -7.82 8.31
C GLY A 20 -2.05 -6.51 9.07
N TRP A 21 -3.18 -6.36 9.73
CA TRP A 21 -3.54 -5.14 10.43
C TRP A 21 -3.97 -5.46 11.86
N SER A 22 -3.48 -4.70 12.83
CA SER A 22 -3.94 -4.83 14.22
C SER A 22 -5.39 -4.34 14.36
N ASP A 23 -5.79 -3.42 13.48
CA ASP A 23 -7.18 -2.95 13.37
C ASP A 23 -7.54 -2.92 11.88
N SER A 24 -8.31 -3.93 11.44
CA SER A 24 -8.68 -4.06 10.04
C SER A 24 -9.65 -2.97 9.55
N SER A 25 -10.26 -2.25 10.47
CA SER A 25 -11.13 -1.12 10.13
C SER A 25 -10.35 0.18 9.98
N ASN A 26 -9.08 0.20 10.37
CA ASN A 26 -8.21 1.37 10.28
C ASN A 26 -6.84 0.94 9.78
N LYS A 27 -6.72 0.79 8.46
CA LYS A 27 -5.52 0.25 7.79
C LYS A 27 -4.49 1.34 7.54
N ILE A 28 -3.86 1.80 8.61
CA ILE A 28 -2.79 2.79 8.55
C ILE A 28 -1.47 2.13 8.94
N TYR A 29 -0.35 2.79 8.62
CA TYR A 29 0.97 2.23 8.87
C TYR A 29 1.19 1.84 10.34
N ALA A 30 0.67 2.63 11.28
CA ALA A 30 0.81 2.35 12.71
C ALA A 30 0.20 1.00 13.11
N ASN A 31 -0.79 0.51 12.35
CA ASN A 31 -1.47 -0.75 12.60
C ASN A 31 -0.93 -1.89 11.74
N LEU A 32 0.09 -1.64 10.94
CA LEU A 32 0.68 -2.66 10.06
C LEU A 32 1.50 -3.68 10.86
N ILE A 33 1.24 -4.95 10.58
CA ILE A 33 1.95 -6.07 11.19
C ILE A 33 2.55 -6.92 10.07
N VAL A 34 3.83 -7.28 10.19
CA VAL A 34 4.50 -8.17 9.23
C VAL A 34 4.58 -9.56 9.84
N HIS A 35 4.04 -10.54 9.12
CA HIS A 35 3.91 -11.92 9.60
C HIS A 35 5.00 -12.87 9.14
N ASP A 36 5.67 -12.57 8.04
CA ASP A 36 6.59 -13.51 7.40
C ASP A 36 8.03 -13.43 7.94
N GLY A 37 8.26 -12.61 8.95
CA GLY A 37 9.60 -12.42 9.52
C GLY A 37 10.54 -11.59 8.65
N GLY A 38 10.06 -11.08 7.52
CA GLY A 38 10.85 -10.22 6.64
C GLY A 38 10.91 -8.79 7.15
N SER A 39 11.64 -7.95 6.43
CA SER A 39 11.78 -6.54 6.78
C SER A 39 10.45 -5.81 6.61
N LYS A 40 10.05 -5.07 7.63
CA LYS A 40 8.89 -4.20 7.55
C LYS A 40 9.27 -2.96 6.74
N PRO A 41 8.52 -2.63 5.66
CA PRO A 41 8.75 -1.39 4.93
C PRO A 41 8.62 -0.18 5.85
N THR A 42 9.36 0.88 5.57
CA THR A 42 9.22 2.12 6.35
C THR A 42 7.94 2.83 5.97
N GLU A 43 7.49 3.72 6.85
CA GLU A 43 6.31 4.55 6.56
C GLU A 43 6.51 5.37 5.29
N LYS A 44 7.72 5.90 5.10
CA LYS A 44 8.07 6.66 3.91
C LYS A 44 7.96 5.81 2.65
N GLU A 45 8.46 4.58 2.70
CA GLU A 45 8.36 3.66 1.56
C GLU A 45 6.90 3.39 1.20
N CYS A 46 6.06 3.18 2.21
CA CYS A 46 4.63 2.94 2.00
C CYS A 46 3.94 4.17 1.41
N THR A 47 4.23 5.35 1.95
CA THR A 47 3.65 6.60 1.47
C THR A 47 4.09 6.90 0.04
N ASP A 48 5.38 6.76 -0.24
CA ASP A 48 5.93 7.01 -1.58
C ASP A 48 5.41 5.98 -2.58
N GLY A 49 5.31 4.72 -2.17
CA GLY A 49 4.78 3.66 -3.03
C GLY A 49 3.32 3.88 -3.38
N LEU A 50 2.52 4.27 -2.39
CA LEU A 50 1.11 4.59 -2.64
C LEU A 50 0.99 5.80 -3.57
N ALA A 51 1.78 6.84 -3.34
CA ALA A 51 1.78 8.02 -4.19
C ALA A 51 2.13 7.67 -5.64
N ALA A 52 3.09 6.78 -5.84
CA ALA A 52 3.46 6.32 -7.18
C ALA A 52 2.32 5.56 -7.86
N LEU A 53 1.61 4.71 -7.11
CA LEU A 53 0.44 4.00 -7.64
C LEU A 53 -0.68 4.97 -8.00
N GLN A 54 -0.91 5.98 -7.17
CA GLN A 54 -1.91 7.00 -7.44
C GLN A 54 -1.57 7.81 -8.68
N ALA A 55 -0.30 8.18 -8.83
CA ALA A 55 0.17 8.91 -10.00
C ALA A 55 0.00 8.09 -11.28
N ALA A 56 0.33 6.80 -11.24
CA ALA A 56 0.17 5.91 -12.38
C ALA A 56 -1.32 5.76 -12.74
N TRP A 57 -2.17 5.60 -11.74
CA TRP A 57 -3.61 5.50 -11.96
C TRP A 57 -4.18 6.79 -12.56
N ASP A 58 -3.78 7.94 -12.03
CA ASP A 58 -4.24 9.23 -12.51
C ASP A 58 -3.80 9.46 -13.96
N LEU A 59 -2.56 9.09 -14.29
CA LEU A 59 -2.06 9.21 -15.66
C LEU A 59 -2.86 8.33 -16.62
N GLU A 60 -3.13 7.09 -16.23
CA GLU A 60 -3.89 6.15 -17.06
C GLU A 60 -5.33 6.62 -17.27
N ASN A 61 -5.92 7.27 -16.27
CA ASN A 61 -7.32 7.69 -16.29
C ASN A 61 -7.50 9.16 -16.67
N ASP A 62 -6.43 9.86 -17.02
CA ASP A 62 -6.48 11.28 -17.35
C ASP A 62 -6.91 11.54 -18.81
N SER A 63 -7.00 10.49 -19.59
CA SER A 63 -7.31 10.60 -21.03
C SER A 63 -8.75 11.08 -21.31
N TYR A 64 -9.55 11.22 -20.29
CA TYR A 64 -10.94 11.67 -20.44
C TYR A 64 -11.12 13.18 -20.33
N LYS A 65 -10.06 13.91 -20.11
CA LYS A 65 -10.13 15.36 -19.95
C LYS A 65 -10.00 16.11 -21.25
#